data_5878ba8c2f89942dde55b194dcc2f21e
#
_entry.id   5878ba8c2f89942dde55b194dcc2f21e
#
_cell.length_a   1.000
_cell.length_b   1.000
_cell.length_c   1.000
_cell.angle_alpha   90.00
_cell.angle_beta   90.00
_cell.angle_gamma   90.00
#
_symmetry.space_group_name_H-M   'P 1'
#
loop_
_entity.id
_entity.type
_entity.pdbx_description
1 polymer ?
#
loop_
_entity_poly.entity_id
_entity_poly.type
_entity_poly.pdbx_seq_one_letter_code
_entity_poly.pdbx_strand_id
1 'polypeptide(L)'
;MKKFTLKQLPTDNLHLVHPQRFRIDYKKELNAAQYEAVTSVNGPHLIIAGAGTGKTRTVVYRVAYLVELGVKPDHILLLTFTRKAAQDMLRRASILLDSRCEQISGGTFHSFANSVLRKYASRIGYEMNFTILDQGDAEDVVNLIRTRLKFDTKEKRFPRKEALYDLYSRSVNTMTPVKELLALDYPQYLEVEDDIQTVHKSYVQYKRQHNLMDYDDLLVNFALLLKQDEGIRAVLSDRYKYIMVDEYQDTNRVQAELVKLLAFRHKNVMVVGDDAQCIYSFRGSTIRNIMTFPEEFPDCKVVKLEENFRSTQPILNLANEILKRGSVIEK
;
A
#
# COMPACT_ATOMS: atom_id res chain seq x y z
N MET A 1 9.60 -17.60 41.17
CA MET A 1 9.30 -16.92 39.89
C MET A 1 10.26 -15.75 39.70
N LYS A 2 11.23 -15.86 38.79
CA LYS A 2 12.14 -14.73 38.45
C LYS A 2 11.39 -13.75 37.53
N LYS A 3 11.15 -12.52 37.99
CA LYS A 3 10.62 -11.45 37.19
C LYS A 3 11.71 -11.00 36.21
N PHE A 4 11.51 -11.23 34.91
CA PHE A 4 12.34 -10.62 33.88
C PHE A 4 11.77 -9.22 33.56
N THR A 5 12.50 -8.20 33.92
CA THR A 5 12.21 -6.83 33.51
C THR A 5 12.80 -6.67 32.11
N LEU A 6 11.95 -6.52 31.08
CA LEU A 6 12.39 -6.12 29.75
C LEU A 6 13.01 -4.72 29.87
N LYS A 7 14.34 -4.64 29.75
CA LYS A 7 15.00 -3.35 29.50
C LYS A 7 14.47 -2.80 28.19
N GLN A 8 13.89 -1.61 28.23
CA GLN A 8 13.67 -0.82 27.02
C GLN A 8 15.02 -0.72 26.31
N LEU A 9 15.09 -1.32 25.12
CA LEU A 9 16.21 -1.10 24.22
C LEU A 9 16.26 0.39 23.92
N PRO A 10 17.42 1.04 23.95
CA PRO A 10 17.54 2.41 23.54
C PRO A 10 16.94 2.54 22.14
N THR A 11 16.15 3.56 21.92
CA THR A 11 15.83 4.00 20.55
C THR A 11 17.17 4.26 19.88
N ASP A 12 17.62 3.32 19.05
CA ASP A 12 18.84 3.49 18.26
C ASP A 12 18.66 4.77 17.48
N ASN A 13 19.32 5.82 17.95
CA ASN A 13 19.54 7.00 17.13
C ASN A 13 20.26 6.47 15.88
N LEU A 14 19.52 6.41 14.77
CA LEU A 14 20.08 6.09 13.48
C LEU A 14 21.26 7.05 13.28
N HIS A 15 22.48 6.56 13.43
CA HIS A 15 23.69 7.35 13.18
C HIS A 15 23.75 7.65 11.70
N LEU A 16 23.04 8.71 11.29
CA LEU A 16 23.16 9.28 9.96
C LEU A 16 24.55 9.93 9.91
N VAL A 17 25.41 9.44 9.05
CA VAL A 17 26.71 10.02 8.79
C VAL A 17 26.49 11.14 7.79
N HIS A 18 26.50 12.38 8.26
CA HIS A 18 26.50 13.53 7.35
C HIS A 18 27.87 13.57 6.62
N PRO A 19 27.91 13.27 5.31
CA PRO A 19 29.16 13.34 4.58
C PRO A 19 29.66 14.78 4.57
N GLN A 20 30.97 14.98 4.62
CA GLN A 20 31.56 16.32 4.51
C GLN A 20 31.18 17.01 3.19
N ARG A 21 30.84 16.22 2.15
CA ARG A 21 30.36 16.72 0.87
C ARG A 21 29.45 15.66 0.22
N PHE A 22 28.24 16.06 -0.14
CA PHE A 22 27.35 15.26 -0.96
C PHE A 22 27.86 15.23 -2.42
N ARG A 23 27.66 14.12 -3.12
CA ARG A 23 27.95 13.99 -4.56
C ARG A 23 26.94 14.78 -5.39
N ILE A 24 25.68 14.80 -4.91
CA ILE A 24 24.56 15.49 -5.57
C ILE A 24 24.39 16.85 -4.91
N ASP A 25 24.33 17.92 -5.71
CA ASP A 25 23.96 19.26 -5.24
C ASP A 25 22.43 19.39 -5.16
N TYR A 26 21.85 18.85 -4.09
CA TYR A 26 20.41 18.84 -3.89
C TYR A 26 19.76 20.22 -3.90
N LYS A 27 20.49 21.27 -3.47
CA LYS A 27 19.97 22.64 -3.48
C LYS A 27 19.84 23.23 -4.88
N LYS A 28 20.73 22.82 -5.78
CA LYS A 28 20.72 23.25 -7.17
C LYS A 28 19.73 22.45 -8.01
N GLU A 29 19.58 21.17 -7.72
CA GLU A 29 18.78 20.23 -8.48
C GLU A 29 17.28 20.28 -8.12
N LEU A 30 16.91 20.73 -6.94
CA LEU A 30 15.56 20.68 -6.39
C LEU A 30 15.06 22.08 -6.06
N ASN A 31 13.78 22.33 -6.29
CA ASN A 31 13.15 23.53 -5.73
C ASN A 31 13.00 23.42 -4.20
N ALA A 32 12.61 24.52 -3.55
CA ALA A 32 12.55 24.58 -2.08
C ALA A 32 11.66 23.49 -1.46
N ALA A 33 10.47 23.24 -2.01
CA ALA A 33 9.55 22.22 -1.49
C ALA A 33 10.08 20.79 -1.74
N GLN A 34 10.60 20.52 -2.92
CA GLN A 34 11.25 19.23 -3.21
C GLN A 34 12.47 19.00 -2.31
N TYR A 35 13.30 20.03 -2.12
CA TYR A 35 14.47 19.97 -1.25
C TYR A 35 14.04 19.65 0.20
N GLU A 36 13.03 20.31 0.71
CA GLU A 36 12.47 20.05 2.02
C GLU A 36 11.98 18.60 2.14
N ALA A 37 11.17 18.12 1.16
CA ALA A 37 10.68 16.74 1.13
C ALA A 37 11.80 15.70 1.08
N VAL A 38 12.89 15.98 0.38
CA VAL A 38 14.05 15.07 0.22
C VAL A 38 14.90 15.02 1.48
N THR A 39 15.17 16.16 2.12
CA THR A 39 16.14 16.26 3.21
C THR A 39 15.54 16.06 4.60
N SER A 40 14.23 16.20 4.77
CA SER A 40 13.52 15.88 6.01
C SER A 40 13.35 14.36 6.15
N VAL A 41 14.36 13.64 6.65
CA VAL A 41 14.39 12.16 6.58
C VAL A 41 13.67 11.45 7.72
N ASN A 42 13.54 12.07 8.90
CA ASN A 42 12.96 11.45 10.08
C ASN A 42 11.49 11.79 10.26
N GLY A 43 10.72 10.82 10.74
CA GLY A 43 9.30 10.96 10.99
C GLY A 43 8.42 10.77 9.74
N PRO A 44 7.10 10.88 9.92
CA PRO A 44 6.13 10.70 8.85
C PRO A 44 6.02 11.96 7.97
N HIS A 45 5.93 11.75 6.65
CA HIS A 45 5.80 12.82 5.65
C HIS A 45 4.67 12.51 4.68
N LEU A 46 3.81 13.47 4.46
CA LEU A 46 2.81 13.46 3.39
C LEU A 46 3.21 14.49 2.34
N ILE A 47 3.48 14.03 1.12
CA ILE A 47 3.79 14.89 -0.01
C ILE A 47 2.57 14.95 -0.91
N ILE A 48 1.92 16.10 -0.95
CA ILE A 48 0.79 16.38 -1.84
C ILE A 48 1.36 17.01 -3.10
N ALA A 49 1.18 16.36 -4.23
CA ALA A 49 1.90 16.71 -5.45
C ALA A 49 1.05 16.44 -6.69
N GLY A 50 0.61 17.48 -7.37
CA GLY A 50 -0.15 17.38 -8.62
C GLY A 50 0.62 16.71 -9.76
N ALA A 51 -0.09 16.40 -10.85
CA ALA A 51 0.53 15.88 -12.06
C ALA A 51 1.61 16.84 -12.57
N GLY A 52 2.81 16.35 -12.86
CA GLY A 52 3.90 17.15 -13.42
C GLY A 52 4.71 17.97 -12.41
N THR A 53 4.44 17.88 -11.11
CA THR A 53 5.19 18.61 -10.06
C THR A 53 6.48 17.90 -9.60
N GLY A 54 6.75 16.73 -10.16
CA GLY A 54 7.98 15.98 -9.83
C GLY A 54 7.86 15.00 -8.67
N LYS A 55 6.68 14.42 -8.40
CA LYS A 55 6.47 13.33 -7.42
C LYS A 55 7.60 12.30 -7.46
N THR A 56 7.70 11.61 -8.59
CA THR A 56 8.71 10.55 -8.80
C THR A 56 10.14 11.06 -8.65
N ARG A 57 10.43 12.30 -9.12
CA ARG A 57 11.75 12.93 -8.93
C ARG A 57 12.06 13.08 -7.45
N THR A 58 11.12 13.57 -6.65
CA THR A 58 11.29 13.74 -5.20
C THR A 58 11.58 12.40 -4.51
N VAL A 59 10.86 11.32 -4.86
CA VAL A 59 11.11 9.98 -4.31
C VAL A 59 12.52 9.50 -4.69
N VAL A 60 12.92 9.62 -5.95
CA VAL A 60 14.24 9.21 -6.46
C VAL A 60 15.38 9.95 -5.75
N TYR A 61 15.25 11.27 -5.60
CA TYR A 61 16.25 12.07 -4.90
C TYR A 61 16.29 11.76 -3.40
N ARG A 62 15.16 11.46 -2.76
CA ARG A 62 15.14 11.03 -1.36
C ARG A 62 15.83 9.69 -1.16
N VAL A 63 15.62 8.73 -2.06
CA VAL A 63 16.35 7.46 -2.07
C VAL A 63 17.87 7.72 -2.11
N ALA A 64 18.32 8.52 -3.08
CA ALA A 64 19.72 8.87 -3.23
C ALA A 64 20.28 9.58 -1.98
N TYR A 65 19.52 10.52 -1.43
CA TYR A 65 19.91 11.27 -0.23
C TYR A 65 20.09 10.35 0.99
N LEU A 66 19.16 9.42 1.22
CA LEU A 66 19.27 8.45 2.32
C LEU A 66 20.51 7.56 2.17
N VAL A 67 20.81 7.10 0.95
CA VAL A 67 22.02 6.29 0.69
C VAL A 67 23.30 7.12 0.91
N GLU A 68 23.32 8.39 0.53
CA GLU A 68 24.45 9.29 0.79
C GLU A 68 24.63 9.59 2.28
N LEU A 69 23.53 9.62 3.06
CA LEU A 69 23.59 9.72 4.53
C LEU A 69 24.05 8.42 5.22
N GLY A 70 24.45 7.40 4.46
CA GLY A 70 24.92 6.14 5.01
C GLY A 70 23.82 5.16 5.41
N VAL A 71 22.57 5.41 5.06
CA VAL A 71 21.49 4.42 5.24
C VAL A 71 21.78 3.23 4.34
N LYS A 72 21.79 2.03 4.93
CA LYS A 72 21.96 0.80 4.14
C LYS A 72 20.79 0.62 3.20
N PRO A 73 21.02 0.29 1.92
CA PRO A 73 19.96 0.11 0.93
C PRO A 73 18.86 -0.89 1.34
N ASP A 74 19.23 -1.97 2.03
CA ASP A 74 18.30 -2.98 2.53
C ASP A 74 17.42 -2.50 3.70
N HIS A 75 17.71 -1.31 4.25
CA HIS A 75 16.85 -0.62 5.23
C HIS A 75 15.82 0.32 4.58
N ILE A 76 15.81 0.41 3.27
CA ILE A 76 14.87 1.26 2.51
C ILE A 76 13.86 0.35 1.81
N LEU A 77 12.57 0.66 1.95
CA LEU A 77 11.47 0.00 1.26
C LEU A 77 10.74 1.02 0.38
N LEU A 78 10.65 0.73 -0.92
CA LEU A 78 9.92 1.54 -1.89
C LEU A 78 8.70 0.75 -2.42
N LEU A 79 7.51 1.18 -2.08
CA LEU A 79 6.25 0.57 -2.51
C LEU A 79 5.56 1.47 -3.55
N THR A 80 5.10 0.86 -4.63
CA THR A 80 4.41 1.55 -5.71
C THR A 80 3.23 0.72 -6.22
N PHE A 81 2.41 1.32 -7.09
CA PHE A 81 1.28 0.61 -7.68
C PHE A 81 1.70 -0.44 -8.72
N THR A 82 2.80 -0.22 -9.47
CA THR A 82 3.28 -1.16 -10.50
C THR A 82 4.74 -1.54 -10.32
N ARG A 83 5.08 -2.80 -10.70
CA ARG A 83 6.48 -3.26 -10.70
C ARG A 83 7.38 -2.39 -11.56
N LYS A 84 6.87 -1.96 -12.74
CA LYS A 84 7.62 -1.12 -13.68
C LYS A 84 7.98 0.23 -13.05
N ALA A 85 7.05 0.86 -12.32
CA ALA A 85 7.30 2.11 -11.62
C ALA A 85 8.42 1.95 -10.58
N ALA A 86 8.36 0.90 -9.74
CA ALA A 86 9.41 0.63 -8.75
C ALA A 86 10.78 0.44 -9.41
N GLN A 87 10.86 -0.38 -10.43
CA GLN A 87 12.11 -0.63 -11.16
C GLN A 87 12.68 0.63 -11.82
N ASP A 88 11.82 1.45 -12.44
CA ASP A 88 12.23 2.70 -13.07
C ASP A 88 12.75 3.72 -12.04
N MET A 89 12.10 3.83 -10.87
CA MET A 89 12.58 4.70 -9.79
C MET A 89 13.93 4.25 -9.26
N LEU A 90 14.12 2.96 -8.99
CA LEU A 90 15.41 2.44 -8.50
C LEU A 90 16.52 2.60 -9.54
N ARG A 91 16.22 2.35 -10.81
CA ARG A 91 17.15 2.59 -11.91
C ARG A 91 17.54 4.07 -12.01
N ARG A 92 16.59 5.00 -11.89
CA ARG A 92 16.87 6.45 -11.88
C ARG A 92 17.71 6.84 -10.69
N ALA A 93 17.44 6.30 -9.51
CA ALA A 93 18.27 6.54 -8.31
C ALA A 93 19.70 6.01 -8.49
N SER A 94 19.84 4.85 -9.14
CA SER A 94 21.15 4.27 -9.45
C SER A 94 21.96 5.10 -10.45
N ILE A 95 21.30 5.64 -11.47
CA ILE A 95 21.94 6.58 -12.42
C ILE A 95 22.33 7.89 -11.73
N LEU A 96 21.47 8.37 -10.82
CA LEU A 96 21.67 9.64 -10.12
C LEU A 96 22.84 9.57 -9.12
N LEU A 97 22.97 8.47 -8.39
CA LEU A 97 23.97 8.30 -7.36
C LEU A 97 24.97 7.17 -7.69
N ASP A 98 24.58 5.92 -7.53
CA ASP A 98 25.38 4.72 -7.84
C ASP A 98 24.55 3.43 -7.68
N SER A 99 25.17 2.29 -8.03
CA SER A 99 24.55 0.95 -8.04
C SER A 99 24.05 0.46 -6.68
N ARG A 100 24.42 1.09 -5.57
CA ARG A 100 23.88 0.74 -4.24
C ARG A 100 22.36 0.90 -4.20
N CYS A 101 21.80 1.85 -4.96
CA CYS A 101 20.37 2.07 -5.04
C CYS A 101 19.60 0.88 -5.64
N GLU A 102 20.24 -0.01 -6.39
CA GLU A 102 19.62 -1.23 -6.93
C GLU A 102 19.36 -2.30 -5.87
N GLN A 103 20.04 -2.21 -4.73
CA GLN A 103 19.88 -3.14 -3.62
C GLN A 103 18.70 -2.80 -2.71
N ILE A 104 18.01 -1.71 -2.98
CA ILE A 104 16.83 -1.26 -2.23
C ILE A 104 15.66 -2.22 -2.51
N SER A 105 14.95 -2.58 -1.45
CA SER A 105 13.73 -3.37 -1.58
C SER A 105 12.63 -2.53 -2.24
N GLY A 106 12.29 -2.84 -3.49
CA GLY A 106 11.26 -2.11 -4.24
C GLY A 106 10.29 -3.04 -4.94
N GLY A 107 9.03 -2.63 -5.01
CA GLY A 107 7.99 -3.39 -5.69
C GLY A 107 6.58 -2.93 -5.41
N THR A 108 5.61 -3.78 -5.76
CA THR A 108 4.21 -3.57 -5.37
C THR A 108 3.93 -4.14 -3.99
N PHE A 109 2.87 -3.67 -3.33
CA PHE A 109 2.40 -4.25 -2.07
C PHE A 109 2.22 -5.76 -2.15
N HIS A 110 1.61 -6.27 -3.23
CA HIS A 110 1.40 -7.70 -3.44
C HIS A 110 2.71 -8.48 -3.58
N SER A 111 3.67 -7.96 -4.35
CA SER A 111 4.96 -8.65 -4.51
C SER A 111 5.76 -8.67 -3.20
N PHE A 112 5.68 -7.60 -2.43
CA PHE A 112 6.31 -7.52 -1.12
C PHE A 112 5.62 -8.48 -0.11
N ALA A 113 4.29 -8.44 -0.02
CA ALA A 113 3.50 -9.34 0.81
C ALA A 113 3.81 -10.81 0.50
N ASN A 114 3.79 -11.19 -0.80
CA ASN A 114 4.16 -12.54 -1.22
C ASN A 114 5.57 -12.93 -0.77
N SER A 115 6.56 -12.03 -0.91
CA SER A 115 7.95 -12.34 -0.51
C SER A 115 8.08 -12.58 1.00
N VAL A 116 7.30 -11.89 1.82
CA VAL A 116 7.27 -12.08 3.28
C VAL A 116 6.51 -13.36 3.64
N LEU A 117 5.33 -13.56 3.04
CA LEU A 117 4.52 -14.76 3.31
C LEU A 117 5.24 -16.05 2.92
N ARG A 118 6.02 -16.07 1.82
CA ARG A 118 6.88 -17.23 1.47
C ARG A 118 7.88 -17.60 2.57
N LYS A 119 8.15 -16.73 3.53
CA LYS A 119 9.06 -16.99 4.66
C LYS A 119 8.34 -17.29 5.96
N TYR A 120 7.14 -16.74 6.14
CA TYR A 120 6.48 -16.71 7.45
C TYR A 120 5.04 -17.21 7.45
N ALA A 121 4.48 -17.70 6.33
CA ALA A 121 3.08 -18.12 6.23
C ALA A 121 2.70 -19.22 7.24
N SER A 122 3.66 -20.04 7.65
CA SER A 122 3.44 -21.07 8.70
C SER A 122 2.97 -20.50 10.03
N ARG A 123 3.27 -19.24 10.35
CA ARG A 123 2.81 -18.55 11.55
C ARG A 123 1.32 -18.25 11.56
N ILE A 124 0.69 -18.26 10.39
CA ILE A 124 -0.75 -17.99 10.22
C ILE A 124 -1.51 -19.21 9.67
N GLY A 125 -0.87 -20.39 9.71
CA GLY A 125 -1.50 -21.66 9.35
C GLY A 125 -1.56 -21.98 7.86
N TYR A 126 -0.65 -21.41 7.06
CA TYR A 126 -0.40 -21.78 5.66
C TYR A 126 0.98 -22.42 5.52
N GLU A 127 1.14 -23.28 4.53
CA GLU A 127 2.47 -23.75 4.13
C GLU A 127 3.18 -22.68 3.29
N MET A 128 4.52 -22.65 3.34
CA MET A 128 5.30 -21.64 2.61
C MET A 128 5.23 -21.78 1.08
N ASN A 129 4.86 -22.96 0.59
CA ASN A 129 4.69 -23.28 -0.83
C ASN A 129 3.26 -23.04 -1.35
N PHE A 130 2.43 -22.26 -0.67
CA PHE A 130 1.05 -21.96 -1.07
C PHE A 130 0.96 -21.55 -2.54
N THR A 131 -0.14 -21.92 -3.21
CA THR A 131 -0.43 -21.51 -4.59
C THR A 131 -1.21 -20.21 -4.61
N ILE A 132 -0.86 -19.32 -5.54
CA ILE A 132 -1.58 -18.07 -5.76
C ILE A 132 -2.58 -18.31 -6.89
N LEU A 133 -3.86 -18.09 -6.60
CA LEU A 133 -4.93 -18.11 -7.57
C LEU A 133 -4.95 -16.77 -8.33
N ASP A 134 -5.06 -16.83 -9.63
CA ASP A 134 -5.46 -15.65 -10.40
C ASP A 134 -6.97 -15.41 -10.27
N GLN A 135 -7.47 -14.33 -10.89
CA GLN A 135 -8.89 -13.98 -10.78
C GLN A 135 -9.78 -15.09 -11.34
N GLY A 136 -9.43 -15.67 -12.48
CA GLY A 136 -10.21 -16.73 -13.13
C GLY A 136 -10.30 -17.99 -12.25
N ASP A 137 -9.16 -18.42 -11.70
CA ASP A 137 -9.09 -19.56 -10.78
C ASP A 137 -9.90 -19.30 -9.50
N ALA A 138 -9.82 -18.09 -8.95
CA ALA A 138 -10.57 -17.69 -7.76
C ALA A 138 -12.09 -17.71 -8.00
N GLU A 139 -12.55 -17.17 -9.14
CA GLU A 139 -13.94 -17.23 -9.58
C GLU A 139 -14.42 -18.67 -9.77
N ASP A 140 -13.58 -19.56 -10.33
CA ASP A 140 -13.91 -20.96 -10.51
C ASP A 140 -14.04 -21.70 -9.17
N VAL A 141 -13.22 -21.39 -8.18
CA VAL A 141 -13.38 -21.92 -6.81
C VAL A 141 -14.69 -21.41 -6.20
N VAL A 142 -15.05 -20.14 -6.35
CA VAL A 142 -16.34 -19.59 -5.90
C VAL A 142 -17.49 -20.33 -6.57
N ASN A 143 -17.41 -20.59 -7.88
CA ASN A 143 -18.42 -21.35 -8.63
C ASN A 143 -18.54 -22.80 -8.13
N LEU A 144 -17.43 -23.48 -7.90
CA LEU A 144 -17.40 -24.83 -7.35
C LEU A 144 -18.17 -24.90 -6.02
N ILE A 145 -17.94 -23.94 -5.15
CA ILE A 145 -18.59 -23.86 -3.83
C ILE A 145 -20.08 -23.56 -3.98
N ARG A 146 -20.44 -22.60 -4.83
CA ARG A 146 -21.84 -22.26 -5.14
C ARG A 146 -22.61 -23.49 -5.63
N THR A 147 -22.03 -24.27 -6.53
CA THR A 147 -22.63 -25.51 -7.05
C THR A 147 -22.74 -26.58 -5.98
N ARG A 148 -21.71 -26.80 -5.16
CA ARG A 148 -21.74 -27.76 -4.03
C ARG A 148 -22.84 -27.43 -3.02
N LEU A 149 -23.09 -26.14 -2.77
CA LEU A 149 -24.14 -25.65 -1.89
C LEU A 149 -25.52 -25.58 -2.56
N LYS A 150 -25.62 -25.97 -3.84
CA LYS A 150 -26.85 -25.95 -4.65
C LYS A 150 -27.48 -24.56 -4.80
N PHE A 151 -26.69 -23.50 -4.81
CA PHE A 151 -27.15 -22.12 -5.05
C PHE A 151 -27.15 -21.74 -6.53
N ASP A 152 -26.87 -22.67 -7.43
CA ASP A 152 -26.93 -22.51 -8.88
C ASP A 152 -28.30 -22.90 -9.48
N THR A 153 -29.27 -23.26 -8.64
CA THR A 153 -30.63 -23.65 -9.06
C THR A 153 -31.45 -22.45 -9.53
N LYS A 154 -32.39 -22.68 -10.47
CA LYS A 154 -33.21 -21.62 -11.07
C LYS A 154 -34.27 -21.01 -10.13
N GLU A 155 -34.46 -21.57 -8.95
CA GLU A 155 -35.53 -21.19 -8.02
C GLU A 155 -35.31 -19.84 -7.33
N LYS A 156 -34.05 -19.44 -7.15
CA LYS A 156 -33.68 -18.12 -6.59
C LYS A 156 -32.71 -17.40 -7.52
N ARG A 157 -32.89 -16.07 -7.65
CA ARG A 157 -31.93 -15.23 -8.37
C ARG A 157 -30.67 -15.06 -7.51
N PHE A 158 -29.72 -15.98 -7.68
CA PHE A 158 -28.44 -15.94 -6.96
C PHE A 158 -27.33 -15.33 -7.83
N PRO A 159 -26.36 -14.57 -7.26
CA PRO A 159 -25.28 -13.94 -8.02
C PRO A 159 -24.40 -14.98 -8.75
N ARG A 160 -23.87 -14.60 -9.92
CA ARG A 160 -22.85 -15.38 -10.63
C ARG A 160 -21.50 -15.28 -9.92
N LYS A 161 -20.59 -16.18 -10.29
CA LYS A 161 -19.24 -16.28 -9.69
C LYS A 161 -18.47 -14.95 -9.73
N GLU A 162 -18.55 -14.25 -10.85
CA GLU A 162 -17.85 -12.97 -11.05
C GLU A 162 -18.37 -11.90 -10.05
N ALA A 163 -19.70 -11.78 -9.92
CA ALA A 163 -20.31 -10.83 -8.99
C ALA A 163 -20.02 -11.16 -7.51
N LEU A 164 -19.99 -12.45 -7.17
CA LEU A 164 -19.61 -12.91 -5.83
C LEU A 164 -18.16 -12.59 -5.53
N TYR A 165 -17.26 -12.91 -6.46
CA TYR A 165 -15.84 -12.62 -6.29
C TYR A 165 -15.59 -11.11 -6.15
N ASP A 166 -16.17 -10.29 -7.03
CA ASP A 166 -16.07 -8.83 -6.95
C ASP A 166 -16.59 -8.28 -5.61
N LEU A 167 -17.72 -8.80 -5.13
CA LEU A 167 -18.29 -8.41 -3.84
C LEU A 167 -17.33 -8.77 -2.68
N TYR A 168 -16.74 -9.95 -2.69
CA TYR A 168 -15.81 -10.39 -1.65
C TYR A 168 -14.51 -9.59 -1.71
N SER A 169 -13.96 -9.39 -2.90
CA SER A 169 -12.77 -8.55 -3.12
C SER A 169 -12.99 -7.12 -2.65
N ARG A 170 -14.13 -6.51 -2.99
CA ARG A 170 -14.48 -5.16 -2.51
C ARG A 170 -14.62 -5.11 -1.00
N SER A 171 -15.27 -6.11 -0.39
CA SER A 171 -15.41 -6.19 1.07
C SER A 171 -14.05 -6.18 1.76
N VAL A 172 -13.09 -6.93 1.24
CA VAL A 172 -11.72 -6.98 1.73
C VAL A 172 -11.01 -5.63 1.53
N ASN A 173 -11.00 -5.12 0.31
CA ASN A 173 -10.21 -3.95 -0.06
C ASN A 173 -10.72 -2.64 0.56
N THR A 174 -12.03 -2.55 0.81
CA THR A 174 -12.65 -1.40 1.49
C THR A 174 -12.78 -1.59 3.01
N MET A 175 -12.50 -2.80 3.51
CA MET A 175 -12.78 -3.20 4.90
C MET A 175 -14.25 -2.95 5.29
N THR A 176 -15.18 -3.12 4.33
CA THR A 176 -16.61 -2.92 4.53
C THR A 176 -17.31 -4.28 4.57
N PRO A 177 -18.19 -4.53 5.55
CA PRO A 177 -18.94 -5.78 5.62
C PRO A 177 -19.71 -6.08 4.34
N VAL A 178 -19.75 -7.36 3.92
CA VAL A 178 -20.50 -7.81 2.73
C VAL A 178 -21.95 -7.34 2.74
N LYS A 179 -22.60 -7.34 3.90
CA LYS A 179 -23.97 -6.87 4.09
C LYS A 179 -24.15 -5.40 3.67
N GLU A 180 -23.25 -4.53 4.08
CA GLU A 180 -23.31 -3.10 3.74
C GLU A 180 -23.11 -2.89 2.25
N LEU A 181 -22.17 -3.62 1.63
CA LEU A 181 -21.93 -3.54 0.18
C LEU A 181 -23.12 -4.07 -0.62
N LEU A 182 -23.78 -5.14 -0.14
CA LEU A 182 -25.00 -5.64 -0.76
C LEU A 182 -26.12 -4.59 -0.72
N ALA A 183 -26.30 -3.91 0.40
CA ALA A 183 -27.33 -2.88 0.53
C ALA A 183 -27.07 -1.67 -0.39
N LEU A 184 -25.79 -1.32 -0.61
CA LEU A 184 -25.40 -0.16 -1.43
C LEU A 184 -25.39 -0.47 -2.93
N ASP A 185 -24.78 -1.57 -3.33
CA ASP A 185 -24.42 -1.82 -4.73
C ASP A 185 -25.24 -2.95 -5.38
N TYR A 186 -25.80 -3.87 -4.57
CA TYR A 186 -26.49 -5.06 -5.05
C TYR A 186 -27.79 -5.34 -4.29
N PRO A 187 -28.70 -4.34 -4.13
CA PRO A 187 -29.91 -4.49 -3.32
C PRO A 187 -30.80 -5.65 -3.76
N GLN A 188 -30.73 -6.05 -5.04
CA GLN A 188 -31.44 -7.20 -5.60
C GLN A 188 -31.03 -8.56 -5.02
N TYR A 189 -29.96 -8.63 -4.25
CA TYR A 189 -29.45 -9.86 -3.64
C TYR A 189 -29.56 -9.87 -2.10
N LEU A 190 -30.21 -8.87 -1.50
CA LEU A 190 -30.38 -8.80 -0.04
C LEU A 190 -31.15 -10.00 0.53
N GLU A 191 -32.12 -10.54 -0.20
CA GLU A 191 -32.89 -11.71 0.24
C GLU A 191 -32.07 -12.99 0.34
N VAL A 192 -30.90 -13.03 -0.28
CA VAL A 192 -29.98 -14.18 -0.28
C VAL A 192 -28.65 -13.85 0.44
N GLU A 193 -28.64 -12.82 1.29
CA GLU A 193 -27.44 -12.37 2.01
C GLU A 193 -26.77 -13.50 2.81
N ASP A 194 -27.54 -14.27 3.58
CA ASP A 194 -27.02 -15.37 4.41
C ASP A 194 -26.36 -16.46 3.57
N ASP A 195 -26.97 -16.76 2.41
CA ASP A 195 -26.41 -17.73 1.45
C ASP A 195 -25.11 -17.20 0.84
N ILE A 196 -25.05 -15.90 0.49
CA ILE A 196 -23.83 -15.25 -0.01
C ILE A 196 -22.71 -15.30 1.05
N GLN A 197 -23.03 -15.03 2.30
CA GLN A 197 -22.06 -15.12 3.39
C GLN A 197 -21.60 -16.56 3.63
N THR A 198 -22.47 -17.54 3.44
CA THR A 198 -22.13 -18.97 3.53
C THR A 198 -21.16 -19.38 2.44
N VAL A 199 -21.38 -18.92 1.19
CA VAL A 199 -20.41 -19.12 0.08
C VAL A 199 -19.08 -18.47 0.41
N HIS A 200 -19.08 -17.24 0.92
CA HIS A 200 -17.86 -16.54 1.32
C HIS A 200 -17.05 -17.29 2.39
N LYS A 201 -17.70 -17.70 3.47
CA LYS A 201 -17.05 -18.49 4.54
C LYS A 201 -16.46 -19.78 4.00
N SER A 202 -17.23 -20.48 3.14
CA SER A 202 -16.79 -21.74 2.51
C SER A 202 -15.63 -21.50 1.54
N TYR A 203 -15.59 -20.37 0.82
CA TYR A 203 -14.49 -19.97 -0.07
C TYR A 203 -13.19 -19.73 0.72
N VAL A 204 -13.25 -18.98 1.80
CA VAL A 204 -12.09 -18.73 2.68
C VAL A 204 -11.60 -20.07 3.27
N GLN A 205 -12.51 -20.92 3.75
CA GLN A 205 -12.16 -22.22 4.29
C GLN A 205 -11.53 -23.14 3.25
N TYR A 206 -12.08 -23.20 2.03
CA TYR A 206 -11.55 -23.98 0.92
C TYR A 206 -10.12 -23.57 0.57
N LYS A 207 -9.85 -22.27 0.40
CA LYS A 207 -8.51 -21.76 0.14
C LYS A 207 -7.53 -22.21 1.22
N ARG A 208 -7.91 -22.08 2.48
CA ARG A 208 -7.07 -22.46 3.61
C ARG A 208 -6.77 -23.97 3.65
N GLN A 209 -7.77 -24.81 3.43
CA GLN A 209 -7.61 -26.28 3.42
C GLN A 209 -6.72 -26.79 2.27
N HIS A 210 -6.71 -26.09 1.14
CA HIS A 210 -5.93 -26.46 -0.03
C HIS A 210 -4.63 -25.66 -0.20
N ASN A 211 -4.25 -24.88 0.83
CA ASN A 211 -3.06 -24.04 0.82
C ASN A 211 -3.03 -23.07 -0.38
N LEU A 212 -4.17 -22.39 -0.63
CA LEU A 212 -4.38 -21.44 -1.70
C LEU A 212 -4.53 -20.02 -1.14
N MET A 213 -4.03 -19.05 -1.86
CA MET A 213 -4.27 -17.60 -1.61
C MET A 213 -4.63 -16.93 -2.94
N ASP A 214 -5.65 -16.07 -2.96
CA ASP A 214 -5.84 -15.13 -4.05
C ASP A 214 -5.02 -13.83 -3.82
N TYR A 215 -5.15 -12.86 -4.71
CA TYR A 215 -4.40 -11.61 -4.57
C TYR A 215 -4.80 -10.82 -3.32
N ASP A 216 -6.06 -10.82 -2.94
CA ASP A 216 -6.53 -10.13 -1.75
C ASP A 216 -6.00 -10.80 -0.49
N ASP A 217 -5.94 -12.14 -0.47
CA ASP A 217 -5.37 -12.91 0.63
C ASP A 217 -3.91 -12.56 0.90
N LEU A 218 -3.12 -12.22 -0.13
CA LEU A 218 -1.73 -11.82 0.08
C LEU A 218 -1.62 -10.60 1.01
N LEU A 219 -2.49 -9.61 0.80
CA LEU A 219 -2.48 -8.40 1.63
C LEU A 219 -3.08 -8.65 3.01
N VAL A 220 -4.23 -9.34 3.06
CA VAL A 220 -4.94 -9.64 4.32
C VAL A 220 -4.10 -10.54 5.22
N ASN A 221 -3.56 -11.63 4.68
CA ASN A 221 -2.73 -12.56 5.45
C ASN A 221 -1.41 -11.93 5.89
N PHE A 222 -0.85 -11.01 5.10
CA PHE A 222 0.31 -10.25 5.53
C PHE A 222 -0.03 -9.29 6.68
N ALA A 223 -1.15 -8.58 6.61
CA ALA A 223 -1.62 -7.73 7.71
C ALA A 223 -1.91 -8.57 8.97
N LEU A 224 -2.54 -9.74 8.81
CA LEU A 224 -2.81 -10.68 9.88
C LEU A 224 -1.52 -11.16 10.56
N LEU A 225 -0.52 -11.55 9.76
CA LEU A 225 0.80 -11.95 10.24
C LEU A 225 1.43 -10.86 11.11
N LEU A 226 1.44 -9.61 10.62
CA LEU A 226 2.02 -8.48 11.35
C LEU A 226 1.25 -8.14 12.64
N LYS A 227 -0.07 -8.38 12.68
CA LYS A 227 -0.90 -8.16 13.86
C LYS A 227 -0.71 -9.24 14.90
N GLN A 228 -0.61 -10.50 14.50
CA GLN A 228 -0.53 -11.64 15.40
C GLN A 228 0.87 -11.94 15.92
N ASP A 229 1.90 -11.72 15.09
CA ASP A 229 3.29 -12.02 15.46
C ASP A 229 4.10 -10.71 15.63
N GLU A 230 4.18 -10.25 16.90
CA GLU A 230 4.95 -9.05 17.24
C GLU A 230 6.45 -9.18 16.94
N GLY A 231 6.99 -10.39 17.01
CA GLY A 231 8.39 -10.66 16.70
C GLY A 231 8.68 -10.42 15.22
N ILE A 232 7.85 -10.94 14.32
CA ILE A 232 7.98 -10.71 12.88
C ILE A 232 7.75 -9.24 12.54
N ARG A 233 6.72 -8.61 13.13
CA ARG A 233 6.47 -7.17 12.96
C ARG A 233 7.69 -6.34 13.35
N ALA A 234 8.30 -6.66 14.48
CA ALA A 234 9.49 -5.98 14.97
C ALA A 234 10.69 -6.17 14.02
N VAL A 235 10.95 -7.40 13.59
CA VAL A 235 12.04 -7.72 12.65
C VAL A 235 11.88 -6.97 11.32
N LEU A 236 10.67 -6.93 10.77
CA LEU A 236 10.43 -6.21 9.50
C LEU A 236 10.51 -4.69 9.68
N SER A 237 9.98 -4.15 10.78
CA SER A 237 10.09 -2.72 11.07
C SER A 237 11.55 -2.29 11.30
N ASP A 238 12.36 -3.11 11.99
CA ASP A 238 13.79 -2.83 12.20
C ASP A 238 14.59 -2.98 10.90
N ARG A 239 14.19 -3.88 10.01
CA ARG A 239 14.81 -4.01 8.70
C ARG A 239 14.49 -2.81 7.82
N TYR A 240 13.22 -2.44 7.70
CA TYR A 240 12.77 -1.36 6.80
C TYR A 240 12.56 -0.06 7.59
N LYS A 241 13.69 0.59 7.88
CA LYS A 241 13.72 1.81 8.70
C LYS A 241 13.16 3.05 7.99
N TYR A 242 13.18 3.03 6.65
CA TYR A 242 12.65 4.09 5.80
C TYR A 242 11.71 3.48 4.77
N ILE A 243 10.46 3.90 4.80
CA ILE A 243 9.41 3.41 3.91
C ILE A 243 8.94 4.56 3.03
N MET A 244 8.94 4.35 1.73
CA MET A 244 8.38 5.29 0.76
C MET A 244 7.27 4.63 -0.03
N VAL A 245 6.15 5.33 -0.17
CA VAL A 245 4.99 4.88 -0.95
C VAL A 245 4.65 5.93 -1.98
N ASP A 246 4.74 5.56 -3.25
CA ASP A 246 4.31 6.41 -4.36
C ASP A 246 2.87 6.09 -4.77
N GLU A 247 2.19 7.08 -5.36
CA GLU A 247 0.78 7.01 -5.76
C GLU A 247 -0.15 6.56 -4.61
N TYR A 248 0.03 7.19 -3.44
CA TYR A 248 -0.68 6.79 -2.22
C TYR A 248 -2.20 6.94 -2.32
N GLN A 249 -2.71 7.82 -3.19
CA GLN A 249 -4.13 7.96 -3.51
C GLN A 249 -4.76 6.68 -4.08
N ASP A 250 -3.95 5.82 -4.71
CA ASP A 250 -4.41 4.57 -5.31
C ASP A 250 -4.38 3.39 -4.34
N THR A 251 -3.96 3.62 -3.09
CA THR A 251 -3.94 2.58 -2.06
C THR A 251 -5.34 2.30 -1.52
N ASN A 252 -5.60 1.02 -1.20
CA ASN A 252 -6.78 0.61 -0.47
C ASN A 252 -6.52 0.64 1.06
N ARG A 253 -7.56 0.39 1.85
CA ARG A 253 -7.45 0.43 3.33
C ARG A 253 -6.48 -0.61 3.89
N VAL A 254 -6.41 -1.81 3.31
CA VAL A 254 -5.49 -2.86 3.76
C VAL A 254 -4.04 -2.44 3.51
N GLN A 255 -3.75 -1.80 2.38
CA GLN A 255 -2.42 -1.29 2.07
C GLN A 255 -2.00 -0.16 3.01
N ALA A 256 -2.90 0.77 3.34
CA ALA A 256 -2.64 1.82 4.33
C ALA A 256 -2.33 1.22 5.71
N GLU A 257 -3.10 0.22 6.14
CA GLU A 257 -2.84 -0.51 7.39
C GLU A 257 -1.48 -1.23 7.38
N LEU A 258 -1.07 -1.83 6.25
CA LEU A 258 0.25 -2.44 6.10
C LEU A 258 1.38 -1.42 6.28
N VAL A 259 1.25 -0.21 5.71
CA VAL A 259 2.23 0.87 5.91
C VAL A 259 2.36 1.21 7.39
N LYS A 260 1.25 1.32 8.10
CA LYS A 260 1.21 1.61 9.54
C LYS A 260 1.88 0.52 10.37
N LEU A 261 1.58 -0.75 10.07
CA LEU A 261 2.16 -1.90 10.76
C LEU A 261 3.68 -2.01 10.52
N LEU A 262 4.16 -1.74 9.30
CA LEU A 262 5.58 -1.76 8.96
C LEU A 262 6.34 -0.58 9.57
N ALA A 263 5.73 0.61 9.61
CA ALA A 263 6.34 1.83 10.18
C ALA A 263 6.33 1.86 11.72
N PHE A 264 5.85 0.82 12.36
CA PHE A 264 5.56 0.73 13.80
C PHE A 264 6.68 1.28 14.71
N ARG A 265 7.95 0.93 14.46
CA ARG A 265 9.06 1.34 15.34
C ARG A 265 9.64 2.71 15.00
N HIS A 266 9.92 2.96 13.74
CA HIS A 266 10.71 4.13 13.33
C HIS A 266 9.86 5.28 12.84
N LYS A 267 8.63 5.02 12.37
CA LYS A 267 7.71 6.02 11.80
C LYS A 267 8.31 6.86 10.66
N ASN A 268 9.47 6.46 10.11
CA ASN A 268 10.08 7.14 8.97
C ASN A 268 9.40 6.68 7.68
N VAL A 269 8.23 7.22 7.46
CA VAL A 269 7.40 6.92 6.30
C VAL A 269 7.15 8.18 5.49
N MET A 270 7.37 8.11 4.18
CA MET A 270 6.98 9.16 3.24
C MET A 270 5.96 8.59 2.28
N VAL A 271 4.78 9.20 2.24
CA VAL A 271 3.78 8.91 1.24
C VAL A 271 3.68 10.08 0.26
N VAL A 272 3.58 9.77 -1.02
CA VAL A 272 3.45 10.76 -2.09
C VAL A 272 2.19 10.47 -2.86
N GLY A 273 1.35 11.47 -3.06
CA GLY A 273 0.08 11.30 -3.75
C GLY A 273 -0.48 12.59 -4.30
N ASP A 274 -1.54 12.42 -5.07
CA ASP A 274 -2.33 13.49 -5.68
C ASP A 274 -3.82 13.19 -5.46
N ASP A 275 -4.46 13.99 -4.65
CA ASP A 275 -5.88 13.83 -4.33
C ASP A 275 -6.79 13.98 -5.57
N ALA A 276 -6.35 14.76 -6.57
CA ALA A 276 -7.08 14.93 -7.83
C ALA A 276 -6.92 13.75 -8.82
N GLN A 277 -6.04 12.79 -8.55
CA GLN A 277 -5.78 11.64 -9.41
C GLN A 277 -6.36 10.31 -8.87
N CYS A 278 -7.24 10.33 -7.90
CA CYS A 278 -7.88 9.12 -7.35
C CYS A 278 -8.92 8.55 -8.33
N ILE A 279 -8.50 7.75 -9.31
CA ILE A 279 -9.36 7.17 -10.34
C ILE A 279 -9.60 5.66 -10.19
N TYR A 280 -9.01 5.02 -9.17
CA TYR A 280 -9.11 3.58 -8.93
C TYR A 280 -10.08 3.21 -7.77
N SER A 281 -11.06 4.06 -7.48
CA SER A 281 -12.07 3.80 -6.44
C SER A 281 -12.84 2.48 -6.66
N PHE A 282 -13.04 2.08 -7.94
CA PHE A 282 -13.63 0.79 -8.30
C PHE A 282 -12.80 -0.44 -7.85
N ARG A 283 -11.50 -0.24 -7.53
CA ARG A 283 -10.62 -1.26 -6.93
C ARG A 283 -10.49 -1.12 -5.41
N GLY A 284 -11.34 -0.33 -4.77
CA GLY A 284 -11.30 -0.08 -3.33
C GLY A 284 -10.26 0.94 -2.89
N SER A 285 -9.58 1.64 -3.83
CA SER A 285 -8.75 2.79 -3.46
C SER A 285 -9.61 3.90 -2.86
N THR A 286 -9.04 4.65 -1.93
CA THR A 286 -9.76 5.72 -1.26
C THR A 286 -8.87 6.92 -0.99
N ILE A 287 -9.34 8.08 -1.43
CA ILE A 287 -8.72 9.38 -1.13
C ILE A 287 -8.61 9.62 0.39
N ARG A 288 -9.47 8.96 1.18
CA ARG A 288 -9.43 9.06 2.65
C ARG A 288 -8.07 8.69 3.21
N ASN A 289 -7.35 7.74 2.60
CA ASN A 289 -6.02 7.36 3.07
C ASN A 289 -5.03 8.54 3.06
N ILE A 290 -5.11 9.46 2.07
CA ILE A 290 -4.31 10.70 2.08
C ILE A 290 -4.82 11.65 3.15
N MET A 291 -6.14 11.84 3.24
CA MET A 291 -6.74 12.82 4.14
C MET A 291 -6.54 12.45 5.62
N THR A 292 -6.65 11.15 5.95
CA THR A 292 -6.48 10.67 7.33
C THR A 292 -5.03 10.35 7.70
N PHE A 293 -4.09 10.39 6.75
CA PHE A 293 -2.68 10.08 7.03
C PHE A 293 -2.08 10.92 8.17
N PRO A 294 -2.32 12.24 8.28
CA PRO A 294 -1.83 13.03 9.42
C PRO A 294 -2.48 12.65 10.76
N GLU A 295 -3.70 12.13 10.74
CA GLU A 295 -4.39 11.64 11.96
C GLU A 295 -3.79 10.30 12.43
N GLU A 296 -3.46 9.42 11.47
CA GLU A 296 -2.85 8.11 11.74
C GLU A 296 -1.38 8.21 12.14
N PHE A 297 -0.70 9.23 11.67
CA PHE A 297 0.69 9.54 11.99
C PHE A 297 0.78 10.94 12.62
N PRO A 298 0.57 11.06 13.94
CA PRO A 298 0.82 12.30 14.65
C PRO A 298 2.26 12.79 14.37
N ASP A 299 2.48 14.09 14.31
CA ASP A 299 3.74 14.74 13.90
C ASP A 299 4.06 14.61 12.39
N CYS A 300 3.07 14.26 11.57
CA CYS A 300 3.22 14.22 10.13
C CYS A 300 3.56 15.60 9.57
N LYS A 301 4.65 15.67 8.81
CA LYS A 301 5.01 16.85 8.04
C LYS A 301 4.35 16.80 6.67
N VAL A 302 3.53 17.80 6.37
CA VAL A 302 2.87 17.93 5.07
C VAL A 302 3.64 18.91 4.20
N VAL A 303 4.08 18.45 3.02
CA VAL A 303 4.77 19.26 2.02
C VAL A 303 3.97 19.27 0.74
N LYS A 304 3.71 20.46 0.17
CA LYS A 304 2.98 20.60 -1.11
C LYS A 304 3.96 20.94 -2.22
N LEU A 305 3.91 20.17 -3.32
CA LEU A 305 4.65 20.44 -4.54
C LEU A 305 3.71 21.13 -5.54
N GLU A 306 3.84 22.45 -5.66
CA GLU A 306 2.91 23.27 -6.45
C GLU A 306 3.48 23.66 -7.82
N GLU A 307 4.79 23.67 -7.98
CA GLU A 307 5.44 24.06 -9.24
C GLU A 307 5.34 22.92 -10.27
N ASN A 308 4.74 23.21 -11.41
CA ASN A 308 4.53 22.24 -12.50
C ASN A 308 5.58 22.37 -13.59
N PHE A 309 6.26 21.27 -13.92
CA PHE A 309 7.34 21.20 -14.91
C PHE A 309 6.92 20.50 -16.22
N ARG A 310 5.65 20.09 -16.33
CA ARG A 310 5.17 19.27 -17.43
C ARG A 310 4.26 20.02 -18.38
N SER A 311 3.36 20.85 -17.85
CA SER A 311 2.27 21.45 -18.59
C SER A 311 2.40 22.96 -18.66
N THR A 312 1.92 23.56 -19.76
CA THR A 312 1.85 25.02 -19.91
C THR A 312 0.69 25.60 -19.08
N GLN A 313 0.76 26.90 -18.77
CA GLN A 313 -0.23 27.57 -17.93
C GLN A 313 -1.68 27.43 -18.43
N PRO A 314 -1.99 27.53 -19.75
CA PRO A 314 -3.37 27.32 -20.23
C PRO A 314 -3.94 25.93 -19.90
N ILE A 315 -3.10 24.88 -19.99
CA ILE A 315 -3.52 23.51 -19.64
C ILE A 315 -3.81 23.40 -18.16
N LEU A 316 -2.95 24.00 -17.31
CA LEU A 316 -3.14 24.02 -15.86
C LEU A 316 -4.39 24.79 -15.47
N ASN A 317 -4.65 25.91 -16.09
CA ASN A 317 -5.85 26.71 -15.85
C ASN A 317 -7.12 25.91 -16.15
N LEU A 318 -7.15 25.20 -17.29
CA LEU A 318 -8.28 24.34 -17.65
C LEU A 318 -8.49 23.21 -16.66
N ALA A 319 -7.41 22.50 -16.30
CA ALA A 319 -7.46 21.40 -15.34
C ALA A 319 -7.98 21.90 -13.98
N ASN A 320 -7.46 23.02 -13.48
CA ASN A 320 -7.90 23.60 -12.21
C ASN A 320 -9.37 24.04 -12.25
N GLU A 321 -9.85 24.55 -13.38
CA GLU A 321 -11.26 24.94 -13.52
C GLU A 321 -12.19 23.71 -13.51
N ILE A 322 -11.78 22.60 -14.12
CA ILE A 322 -12.52 21.32 -14.08
C ILE A 322 -12.59 20.81 -12.64
N LEU A 323 -11.47 20.79 -11.92
CA LEU A 323 -11.42 20.34 -10.53
C LEU A 323 -12.30 21.17 -9.59
N LYS A 324 -12.30 22.50 -9.75
CA LYS A 324 -13.18 23.40 -9.00
C LYS A 324 -14.66 23.09 -9.22
N ARG A 325 -15.06 22.77 -10.45
CA ARG A 325 -16.46 22.41 -10.77
C ARG A 325 -16.81 21.02 -10.26
N GLY A 326 -15.88 20.06 -10.35
CA GLY A 326 -16.07 18.70 -9.81
C GLY A 326 -16.30 18.69 -8.30
N SER A 327 -15.54 19.48 -7.53
CA SER A 327 -15.70 19.58 -6.08
C SER A 327 -17.04 20.20 -5.62
N VAL A 328 -17.79 20.83 -6.50
CA VAL A 328 -19.14 21.37 -6.23
C VAL A 328 -20.23 20.32 -6.42
N ILE A 329 -19.95 19.26 -7.20
CA ILE A 329 -20.92 18.19 -7.48
C ILE A 329 -20.88 17.10 -6.39
N GLU A 330 -19.78 16.98 -5.63
CA GLU A 330 -19.63 16.01 -4.54
C GLU A 330 -20.08 16.54 -3.15
N LYS A 331 -20.68 17.73 -3.09
CA LYS A 331 -21.34 18.28 -1.89
C LYS A 331 -22.86 18.14 -2.00
#